data_50722e710774518d5a3a88f7a0b372c3
#
_entry.id   50722e710774518d5a3a88f7a0b372c3
#
_cell.length_a   1.000
_cell.length_b   1.000
_cell.length_c   1.000
_cell.angle_alpha   90.00
_cell.angle_beta   90.00
_cell.angle_gamma   90.00
#
_symmetry.space_group_name_H-M   'P 1'
#
loop_
_entity.id
_entity.type
_entity.pdbx_description
1 polymer ?
#
loop_
_entity_poly.entity_id
_entity_poly.type
_entity_poly.pdbx_seq_one_letter_code
_entity_poly.pdbx_strand_id
1 'polypeptide(L)'
;LEEPDGGVFVVSDGLATASVFVEPLPLGAPGGEGAVIQGATLTYTRGVPGIGGGLLISVLGEVPLVTARLLADAVRASKGAE
;
A
#
# COMPACT_ATOMS: atom_id res chain seq x y z
N LEU A 1 1.34 -5.34 15.31
CA LEU A 1 1.91 -5.43 13.99
C LEU A 1 3.19 -4.61 13.93
N GLU A 2 4.30 -5.27 13.72
CA GLU A 2 5.58 -4.60 13.62
C GLU A 2 5.97 -4.46 12.17
N GLU A 3 6.66 -3.38 11.86
CA GLU A 3 7.20 -3.20 10.53
C GLU A 3 8.63 -2.70 10.62
N PRO A 4 9.53 -3.25 9.81
CA PRO A 4 10.85 -2.67 9.64
C PRO A 4 10.75 -1.42 8.79
N ASP A 5 11.87 -0.69 8.66
CA ASP A 5 11.91 0.44 7.75
C ASP A 5 11.50 -0.02 6.35
N GLY A 6 10.58 0.71 5.73
CA GLY A 6 10.05 0.32 4.45
C GLY A 6 9.20 -0.92 4.51
N GLY A 7 8.51 -1.16 5.58
CA GLY A 7 7.88 -2.40 5.97
C GLY A 7 7.08 -3.15 4.92
N VAL A 8 6.94 -4.43 5.17
CA VAL A 8 6.10 -5.34 4.39
C VAL A 8 5.13 -6.00 5.33
N PHE A 9 3.85 -5.96 4.98
CA PHE A 9 2.81 -6.61 5.74
C PHE A 9 2.15 -7.68 4.89
N VAL A 10 1.76 -8.77 5.51
CA VAL A 10 0.95 -9.79 4.84
C VAL A 10 -0.40 -9.82 5.54
N VAL A 11 -1.45 -9.65 4.75
CA VAL A 11 -2.81 -9.60 5.25
C VAL A 11 -3.59 -10.75 4.65
N SER A 12 -4.25 -11.51 5.51
CA SER A 12 -5.05 -12.65 5.04
C SER A 12 -6.35 -12.70 5.84
N ASP A 13 -7.44 -12.87 5.14
CA ASP A 13 -8.75 -13.03 5.78
C ASP A 13 -9.23 -14.48 5.71
N GLY A 14 -8.34 -15.40 5.33
CA GLY A 14 -8.68 -16.80 5.18
C GLY A 14 -9.14 -17.18 3.78
N LEU A 15 -9.52 -16.18 2.96
CA LEU A 15 -9.96 -16.42 1.58
C LEU A 15 -9.01 -15.81 0.58
N ALA A 16 -8.35 -14.73 0.95
CA ALA A 16 -7.42 -14.04 0.07
C ALA A 16 -6.24 -13.56 0.90
N THR A 17 -5.08 -13.46 0.26
CA THR A 17 -3.87 -12.98 0.89
C THR A 17 -3.28 -11.87 0.04
N ALA A 18 -2.88 -10.81 0.69
CA ALA A 18 -2.23 -9.68 0.03
C ALA A 18 -0.97 -9.30 0.79
N SER A 19 0.05 -8.89 0.05
CA SER A 19 1.27 -8.33 0.62
C SER A 19 1.19 -6.83 0.46
N VAL A 20 1.49 -6.12 1.54
CA VAL A 20 1.48 -4.65 1.53
C VAL A 20 2.90 -4.17 1.76
N PHE A 21 3.42 -3.38 0.84
CA PHE A 21 4.76 -2.83 0.90
C PHE A 21 4.64 -1.33 1.16
N VAL A 22 5.40 -0.83 2.12
CA VAL A 22 5.40 0.59 2.44
C VAL A 22 6.83 1.08 2.34
N GLU A 23 7.05 2.09 1.49
CA GLU A 23 8.37 2.65 1.25
C GLU A 23 8.29 4.17 1.33
N PRO A 24 9.41 4.84 1.61
CA PRO A 24 9.41 6.30 1.54
C PRO A 24 9.16 6.76 0.11
N LEU A 25 8.34 7.79 -0.05
CA LEU A 25 8.14 8.44 -1.33
C LEU A 25 9.16 9.58 -1.42
N PRO A 26 9.99 9.61 -2.48
CA PRO A 26 10.98 10.68 -2.59
C PRO A 26 10.34 12.06 -2.61
N LEU A 27 11.06 13.05 -2.08
CA LEU A 27 10.62 14.44 -2.13
C LEU A 27 10.44 14.87 -3.58
N GLY A 28 9.35 15.56 -3.83
CA GLY A 28 9.05 16.03 -5.18
C GLY A 28 8.39 15.01 -6.08
N ALA A 29 8.29 13.76 -5.65
CA ALA A 29 7.60 12.75 -6.44
C ALA A 29 6.11 13.01 -6.42
N PRO A 30 5.41 12.81 -7.55
CA PRO A 30 3.97 13.03 -7.58
C PRO A 30 3.23 11.94 -6.80
N GLY A 31 2.11 12.31 -6.21
CA GLY A 31 1.21 11.35 -5.64
C GLY A 31 0.31 10.74 -6.71
N GLY A 32 -0.59 9.90 -6.27
CA GLY A 32 -1.57 9.30 -7.16
C GLY A 32 -1.68 7.81 -6.94
N GLU A 33 -2.56 7.18 -7.70
CA GLU A 33 -2.74 5.75 -7.58
C GLU A 33 -2.84 5.11 -8.96
N GLY A 34 -2.48 3.83 -8.99
CA GLY A 34 -2.60 3.04 -10.20
C GLY A 34 -2.79 1.58 -9.84
N ALA A 35 -3.31 0.83 -10.78
CA ALA A 35 -3.53 -0.60 -10.57
C ALA A 35 -3.31 -1.34 -11.87
N VAL A 36 -2.71 -2.52 -11.76
CA VAL A 36 -2.51 -3.42 -12.89
C VAL A 36 -3.01 -4.79 -12.48
N ILE A 37 -3.77 -5.43 -13.35
CA ILE A 37 -4.28 -6.77 -13.11
C ILE A 37 -3.70 -7.69 -14.16
N GLN A 38 -3.09 -8.77 -13.70
CA GLN A 38 -2.55 -9.81 -14.57
C GLN A 38 -3.08 -11.15 -14.08
N GLY A 39 -3.97 -11.76 -14.86
CA GLY A 39 -4.66 -12.94 -14.40
C GLY A 39 -5.51 -12.61 -13.20
N ALA A 40 -5.28 -13.29 -12.07
CA ALA A 40 -6.00 -13.05 -10.84
C ALA A 40 -5.23 -12.12 -9.89
N THR A 41 -4.04 -11.67 -10.28
CA THR A 41 -3.20 -10.88 -9.39
C THR A 41 -3.36 -9.40 -9.66
N LEU A 42 -3.65 -8.66 -8.61
CA LEU A 42 -3.74 -7.21 -8.64
C LEU A 42 -2.46 -6.63 -8.05
N THR A 43 -1.91 -5.63 -8.72
CA THR A 43 -0.85 -4.78 -8.17
C THR A 43 -1.42 -3.37 -8.10
N TYR A 44 -1.57 -2.87 -6.89
CA TYR A 44 -2.11 -1.53 -6.64
C TYR A 44 -1.04 -0.70 -5.98
N THR A 45 -0.84 0.52 -6.47
CA THR A 45 0.19 1.41 -5.95
C THR A 45 -0.42 2.77 -5.67
N ARG A 46 -0.10 3.34 -4.53
CA ARG A 46 -0.56 4.68 -4.15
C ARG A 46 0.60 5.48 -3.58
N GLY A 47 0.85 6.65 -4.16
CA GLY A 47 1.82 7.60 -3.61
C GLY A 47 1.07 8.66 -2.80
N VAL A 48 1.47 8.85 -1.55
CA VAL A 48 0.88 9.82 -0.64
C VAL A 48 1.96 10.82 -0.27
N PRO A 49 2.02 11.99 -0.95
CA PRO A 49 3.03 12.99 -0.63
C PRO A 49 2.80 13.59 0.75
N GLY A 50 3.87 14.06 1.36
CA GLY A 50 3.78 14.71 2.65
C GLY A 50 4.89 15.71 2.82
N ILE A 51 4.80 16.52 3.87
CA ILE A 51 5.84 17.49 4.21
C ILE A 51 7.08 16.72 4.65
N GLY A 52 8.20 16.96 3.98
CA GLY A 52 9.43 16.23 4.26
C GLY A 52 9.47 14.85 3.66
N GLY A 53 8.53 14.52 2.77
CA GLY A 53 8.43 13.22 2.14
C GLY A 53 7.08 12.61 2.40
N GLY A 54 6.84 11.45 1.82
CA GLY A 54 5.57 10.77 1.95
C GLY A 54 5.74 9.27 1.95
N LEU A 55 4.67 8.58 1.58
CA LEU A 55 4.65 7.12 1.56
C LEU A 55 4.30 6.62 0.16
N LEU A 56 4.96 5.56 -0.24
CA LEU A 56 4.58 4.79 -1.41
C LEU A 56 4.06 3.45 -0.90
N ILE A 57 2.79 3.21 -1.13
CA ILE A 57 2.12 2.00 -0.64
C ILE A 57 1.79 1.13 -1.83
N SER A 58 2.22 -0.12 -1.79
CA SER A 58 1.95 -1.09 -2.84
C SER A 58 1.25 -2.30 -2.25
N VAL A 59 0.18 -2.73 -2.90
CA VAL A 59 -0.58 -3.91 -2.47
C VAL A 59 -0.53 -4.91 -3.62
N LEU A 60 -0.09 -6.10 -3.33
CA LEU A 60 0.05 -7.17 -4.33
C LEU A 60 -0.67 -8.41 -3.85
N GLY A 61 -1.60 -8.91 -4.64
CA GLY A 61 -2.29 -10.13 -4.27
C GLY A 61 -3.52 -10.39 -5.12
N GLU A 62 -4.21 -11.46 -4.78
CA GLU A 62 -5.44 -11.84 -5.49
C GLU A 62 -6.63 -11.29 -4.73
N VAL A 63 -6.74 -9.97 -4.73
CA VAL A 63 -7.79 -9.25 -4.01
C VAL A 63 -8.45 -8.25 -4.95
N PRO A 64 -9.72 -7.88 -4.71
CA PRO A 64 -10.36 -6.84 -5.50
C PRO A 64 -9.71 -5.49 -5.26
N LEU A 65 -9.86 -4.59 -6.23
CA LEU A 65 -9.31 -3.25 -6.12
C LEU A 65 -9.83 -2.52 -4.89
N VAL A 66 -11.11 -2.68 -4.57
CA VAL A 66 -11.69 -2.02 -3.41
C VAL A 66 -10.99 -2.47 -2.12
N THR A 67 -10.63 -3.74 -2.03
CA THR A 67 -9.91 -4.26 -0.88
C THR A 67 -8.51 -3.67 -0.80
N ALA A 68 -7.82 -3.59 -1.94
CA ALA A 68 -6.49 -2.98 -1.98
C ALA A 68 -6.52 -1.53 -1.54
N ARG A 69 -7.53 -0.78 -1.96
CA ARG A 69 -7.69 0.61 -1.53
C ARG A 69 -7.93 0.72 -0.04
N LEU A 70 -8.75 -0.17 0.51
CA LEU A 70 -9.00 -0.18 1.96
C LEU A 70 -7.73 -0.47 2.74
N LEU A 71 -6.91 -1.41 2.25
CA LEU A 71 -5.64 -1.72 2.90
C LEU A 71 -4.70 -0.53 2.84
N ALA A 72 -4.61 0.13 1.69
CA ALA A 72 -3.76 1.30 1.55
C ALA A 72 -4.22 2.44 2.46
N ASP A 73 -5.54 2.65 2.56
CA ASP A 73 -6.09 3.67 3.44
C ASP A 73 -5.78 3.37 4.91
N ALA A 74 -5.86 2.09 5.29
CA ALA A 74 -5.56 1.69 6.67
C ALA A 74 -4.10 1.93 7.01
N VAL A 75 -3.19 1.61 6.08
CA VAL A 75 -1.76 1.84 6.29
C VAL A 75 -1.48 3.34 6.38
N ARG A 76 -2.08 4.12 5.49
CA ARG A 76 -1.90 5.58 5.50
C ARG A 76 -2.38 6.18 6.81
N ALA A 77 -3.55 5.76 7.29
CA ALA A 77 -4.10 6.27 8.53
C ALA A 77 -3.22 5.88 9.72
N SER A 78 -2.72 4.65 9.72
CA SER A 78 -1.84 4.17 10.78
C SER A 78 -0.55 4.98 10.84
N LYS A 79 0.05 5.25 9.69
CA LYS A 79 1.28 6.05 9.63
C LYS A 79 1.02 7.50 9.96
N GLY A 80 -0.12 8.03 9.52
CA GLY A 80 -0.46 9.43 9.77
C GLY A 80 -0.90 9.72 11.19
N ALA A 81 -1.18 8.69 11.97
CA ALA A 81 -1.65 8.85 13.35
C ALA A 81 -0.52 9.11 14.34
N GLU A 82 0.70 9.06 13.88
CA GLU A 82 1.88 9.25 14.71
C GLU A 82 1.93 10.61 15.40
#